data_9d8245b088c82203eb3b6b4469e88cd8
#
_entry.id   9d8245b088c82203eb3b6b4469e88cd8
#
_cell.length_a   1.000
_cell.length_b   1.000
_cell.length_c   1.000
_cell.angle_alpha   90.00
_cell.angle_beta   90.00
_cell.angle_gamma   90.00
#
_symmetry.space_group_name_H-M   'P 1'
#
loop_
_entity.id
_entity.type
_entity.pdbx_description
1 polymer ?
#
loop_
_entity_poly.entity_id
_entity_poly.type
_entity_poly.pdbx_seq_one_letter_code
_entity_poly.pdbx_strand_id
1 'polypeptide(L)'
;MNSPQKKLRPSGGYRKTASFQTTTLIYDATVWFCEKFLDSRSRTVDQMVQAARSGRQNIAEGSRASATSSQTELRLVNVARASLEELLLDYEDFLRQRRLRQWEMGSEEASIVRAVPRNFKKDLSDRTDLSDLTDLTDAERWALYSRWLDDPDAAVRANAVICLIHQANFLLDRQIAALEAAFVEGGGYSEQLATARMAERRKKDQSDRMDQSDQTDLKKIPMCRLCGGLMSLRTAKGGKNPGSQFWGCAGYPACMGTSPL
;
A
#
# COMPACT_ATOMS: atom_id res chain seq x y z
N MET A 1 -14.69 18.03 12.02
CA MET A 1 -14.89 17.54 10.64
C MET A 1 -13.82 16.51 10.38
N ASN A 2 -14.14 15.21 10.49
CA ASN A 2 -13.20 14.13 10.16
C ASN A 2 -13.11 14.03 8.63
N SER A 3 -11.94 14.32 8.09
CA SER A 3 -11.65 14.05 6.68
C SER A 3 -11.96 12.58 6.36
N PRO A 4 -12.59 12.27 5.22
CA PRO A 4 -12.84 10.87 4.85
C PRO A 4 -11.50 10.13 4.77
N GLN A 5 -11.32 9.12 5.63
CA GLN A 5 -10.15 8.26 5.58
C GLN A 5 -10.02 7.67 4.17
N LYS A 6 -8.90 7.96 3.53
CA LYS A 6 -8.59 7.45 2.20
C LYS A 6 -8.60 5.92 2.28
N LYS A 7 -9.61 5.27 1.70
CA LYS A 7 -9.83 3.81 1.76
C LYS A 7 -8.80 3.01 0.97
N LEU A 8 -8.03 3.65 0.10
CA LEU A 8 -7.00 3.03 -0.72
C LEU A 8 -5.63 3.62 -0.37
N ARG A 9 -4.63 2.76 -0.26
CA ARG A 9 -3.23 3.20 -0.12
C ARG A 9 -2.79 3.95 -1.39
N PRO A 10 -1.88 4.94 -1.30
CA PRO A 10 -1.28 5.53 -2.48
C PRO A 10 -0.57 4.44 -3.28
N SER A 11 -0.79 4.40 -4.58
CA SER A 11 -0.13 3.45 -5.48
C SER A 11 0.70 4.18 -6.52
N GLY A 12 1.75 3.53 -7.05
CA GLY A 12 2.50 4.04 -8.19
C GLY A 12 3.68 4.95 -7.89
N GLY A 13 4.08 5.12 -6.63
CA GLY A 13 5.25 5.93 -6.23
C GLY A 13 6.62 5.26 -6.48
N TYR A 14 6.66 4.10 -7.10
CA TYR A 14 7.86 3.28 -7.28
C TYR A 14 9.03 3.99 -7.97
N ARG A 15 8.77 4.92 -8.90
CA ARG A 15 9.81 5.66 -9.62
C ARG A 15 10.73 6.46 -8.71
N LYS A 16 10.27 6.82 -7.53
CA LYS A 16 11.02 7.53 -6.48
C LYS A 16 11.59 6.60 -5.40
N THR A 17 11.55 5.29 -5.59
CA THR A 17 12.16 4.34 -4.66
C THR A 17 13.58 4.01 -5.08
N ALA A 18 14.51 3.98 -4.12
CA ALA A 18 15.89 3.62 -4.39
C ALA A 18 16.02 2.21 -4.99
N SER A 19 15.15 1.25 -4.58
CA SER A 19 15.14 -0.11 -5.13
C SER A 19 14.82 -0.12 -6.63
N PHE A 20 13.78 0.59 -7.08
CA PHE A 20 13.42 0.68 -8.49
C PHE A 20 14.51 1.36 -9.33
N GLN A 21 15.09 2.44 -8.81
CA GLN A 21 16.12 3.20 -9.52
C GLN A 21 17.43 2.41 -9.64
N THR A 22 17.83 1.70 -8.58
CA THR A 22 18.99 0.81 -8.64
C THR A 22 18.76 -0.34 -9.63
N THR A 23 17.56 -0.92 -9.66
CA THR A 23 17.23 -1.98 -10.63
C THR A 23 17.11 -1.47 -12.06
N THR A 24 16.76 -0.19 -12.27
CA THR A 24 16.83 0.45 -13.60
C THR A 24 18.28 0.55 -14.07
N LEU A 25 19.18 1.01 -13.21
CA LEU A 25 20.61 1.07 -13.52
C LEU A 25 21.19 -0.33 -13.83
N ILE A 26 20.82 -1.35 -13.03
CA ILE A 26 21.24 -2.75 -13.27
C ILE A 26 20.73 -3.24 -14.63
N TYR A 27 19.47 -2.95 -14.98
CA TYR A 27 18.89 -3.36 -16.26
C TYR A 27 19.65 -2.75 -17.45
N ASP A 28 19.88 -1.44 -17.43
CA ASP A 28 20.59 -0.75 -18.52
C ASP A 28 22.05 -1.24 -18.61
N ALA A 29 22.73 -1.38 -17.47
CA ALA A 29 24.08 -1.94 -17.42
C ALA A 29 24.15 -3.38 -17.96
N THR A 30 23.13 -4.21 -17.67
CA THR A 30 23.06 -5.59 -18.17
C THR A 30 22.86 -5.64 -19.68
N VAL A 31 21.97 -4.83 -20.23
CA VAL A 31 21.75 -4.74 -21.69
C VAL A 31 23.09 -4.40 -22.38
N TRP A 32 23.75 -3.33 -21.96
CA TRP A 32 25.00 -2.90 -22.57
C TRP A 32 26.17 -3.84 -22.32
N PHE A 33 26.19 -4.53 -21.16
CA PHE A 33 27.16 -5.59 -20.90
C PHE A 33 26.99 -6.75 -21.89
N CYS A 34 25.76 -7.22 -22.05
CA CYS A 34 25.44 -8.31 -22.97
C CYS A 34 25.79 -7.97 -24.42
N GLU A 35 25.43 -6.77 -24.90
CA GLU A 35 25.73 -6.30 -26.24
C GLU A 35 27.24 -6.24 -26.53
N LYS A 36 28.04 -5.90 -25.51
CA LYS A 36 29.47 -5.69 -25.71
C LYS A 36 30.34 -6.94 -25.50
N PHE A 37 29.96 -7.84 -24.57
CA PHE A 37 30.85 -8.89 -24.09
C PHE A 37 30.33 -10.32 -24.31
N LEU A 38 29.10 -10.48 -24.77
CA LEU A 38 28.50 -11.78 -25.03
C LEU A 38 28.14 -11.93 -26.52
N ASP A 39 28.10 -13.19 -26.99
CA ASP A 39 27.57 -13.49 -28.33
C ASP A 39 26.04 -13.23 -28.32
N SER A 40 25.58 -12.34 -29.20
CA SER A 40 24.17 -11.97 -29.31
C SER A 40 23.21 -13.15 -29.55
N ARG A 41 23.75 -14.29 -30.04
CA ARG A 41 23.00 -15.54 -30.27
C ARG A 41 23.00 -16.45 -29.02
N SER A 42 23.72 -16.05 -27.97
CA SER A 42 23.76 -16.84 -26.75
C SER A 42 22.45 -16.72 -25.99
N ARG A 43 21.88 -17.85 -25.60
CA ARG A 43 20.68 -17.90 -24.74
C ARG A 43 20.89 -17.21 -23.40
N THR A 44 22.14 -17.14 -22.93
CA THR A 44 22.52 -16.44 -21.68
C THR A 44 22.18 -14.93 -21.79
N VAL A 45 22.32 -14.32 -22.95
CA VAL A 45 21.95 -12.91 -23.17
C VAL A 45 20.48 -12.71 -22.86
N ASP A 46 19.59 -13.53 -23.45
CA ASP A 46 18.15 -13.45 -23.21
C ASP A 46 17.81 -13.65 -21.73
N GLN A 47 18.48 -14.61 -21.08
CA GLN A 47 18.25 -14.93 -19.65
C GLN A 47 18.68 -13.76 -18.76
N MET A 48 19.89 -13.22 -18.93
CA MET A 48 20.39 -12.08 -18.14
C MET A 48 19.51 -10.84 -18.32
N VAL A 49 19.19 -10.47 -19.56
CA VAL A 49 18.34 -9.31 -19.86
C VAL A 49 16.93 -9.51 -19.28
N GLN A 50 16.37 -10.72 -19.39
CA GLN A 50 15.06 -11.04 -18.84
C GLN A 50 15.06 -11.01 -17.30
N ALA A 51 16.09 -11.52 -16.64
CA ALA A 51 16.24 -11.48 -15.20
C ALA A 51 16.34 -10.03 -14.68
N ALA A 52 17.18 -9.20 -15.30
CA ALA A 52 17.28 -7.79 -14.97
C ALA A 52 15.95 -7.03 -15.17
N ARG A 53 15.29 -7.29 -16.30
CA ARG A 53 13.97 -6.71 -16.63
C ARG A 53 12.91 -7.14 -15.63
N SER A 54 12.86 -8.42 -15.29
CA SER A 54 11.91 -8.99 -14.32
C SER A 54 12.10 -8.38 -12.94
N GLY A 55 13.34 -8.26 -12.45
CA GLY A 55 13.66 -7.60 -11.19
C GLY A 55 13.06 -6.19 -11.10
N ARG A 56 13.28 -5.36 -12.13
CA ARG A 56 12.73 -4.00 -12.20
C ARG A 56 11.20 -3.97 -12.31
N GLN A 57 10.61 -4.77 -13.17
CA GLN A 57 9.17 -4.73 -13.45
C GLN A 57 8.34 -5.18 -12.28
N ASN A 58 8.75 -6.23 -11.56
CA ASN A 58 8.00 -6.72 -10.41
C ASN A 58 7.94 -5.69 -9.27
N ILE A 59 8.93 -4.81 -9.11
CA ILE A 59 8.85 -3.67 -8.18
C ILE A 59 7.74 -2.70 -8.60
N ALA A 60 7.68 -2.36 -9.90
CA ALA A 60 6.67 -1.44 -10.42
C ALA A 60 5.25 -2.01 -10.30
N GLU A 61 5.07 -3.28 -10.65
CA GLU A 61 3.79 -3.98 -10.57
C GLU A 61 3.33 -4.15 -9.12
N GLY A 62 4.24 -4.51 -8.21
CA GLY A 62 3.98 -4.59 -6.77
C GLY A 62 3.49 -3.27 -6.21
N SER A 63 4.19 -2.18 -6.51
CA SER A 63 3.78 -0.85 -6.09
C SER A 63 2.40 -0.43 -6.64
N ARG A 64 2.03 -0.87 -7.84
CA ARG A 64 0.68 -0.64 -8.38
C ARG A 64 -0.37 -1.51 -7.70
N ALA A 65 -0.04 -2.76 -7.39
CA ALA A 65 -0.92 -3.68 -6.68
C ALA A 65 -1.17 -3.27 -5.22
N SER A 66 -0.29 -2.47 -4.61
CA SER A 66 -0.35 -2.05 -3.20
C SER A 66 -1.68 -1.41 -2.80
N ALA A 67 -2.35 -0.72 -3.74
CA ALA A 67 -3.65 -0.10 -3.50
C ALA A 67 -4.77 -1.10 -3.18
N THR A 68 -4.66 -2.33 -3.70
CA THR A 68 -5.73 -3.33 -3.62
C THR A 68 -5.32 -4.61 -2.90
N SER A 69 -4.02 -4.89 -2.80
CA SER A 69 -3.51 -6.13 -2.18
C SER A 69 -2.07 -5.97 -1.69
N SER A 70 -1.90 -5.80 -0.38
CA SER A 70 -0.57 -5.80 0.27
C SER A 70 0.14 -7.15 0.09
N GLN A 71 -0.61 -8.26 0.05
CA GLN A 71 -0.04 -9.58 -0.18
C GLN A 71 0.52 -9.73 -1.60
N THR A 72 -0.16 -9.18 -2.61
CA THR A 72 0.36 -9.18 -3.99
C THR A 72 1.60 -8.32 -4.11
N GLU A 73 1.64 -7.14 -3.47
CA GLU A 73 2.83 -6.29 -3.41
C GLU A 73 4.01 -7.06 -2.82
N LEU A 74 3.84 -7.66 -1.64
CA LEU A 74 4.87 -8.44 -0.97
C LEU A 74 5.38 -9.58 -1.85
N ARG A 75 4.47 -10.32 -2.50
CA ARG A 75 4.82 -11.41 -3.42
C ARG A 75 5.66 -10.92 -4.60
N LEU A 76 5.26 -9.82 -5.25
CA LEU A 76 5.97 -9.29 -6.41
C LEU A 76 7.34 -8.73 -6.06
N VAL A 77 7.51 -8.09 -4.89
CA VAL A 77 8.82 -7.66 -4.41
C VAL A 77 9.74 -8.86 -4.14
N ASN A 78 9.22 -9.96 -3.60
CA ASN A 78 9.97 -11.21 -3.47
C ASN A 78 10.38 -11.81 -4.83
N VAL A 79 9.51 -11.76 -5.84
CA VAL A 79 9.84 -12.20 -7.21
C VAL A 79 10.93 -11.30 -7.81
N ALA A 80 10.87 -9.98 -7.57
CA ALA A 80 11.92 -9.06 -8.00
C ALA A 80 13.29 -9.45 -7.43
N ARG A 81 13.35 -9.76 -6.13
CA ARG A 81 14.57 -10.22 -5.45
C ARG A 81 15.09 -11.53 -6.03
N ALA A 82 14.20 -12.51 -6.25
CA ALA A 82 14.58 -13.80 -6.84
C ALA A 82 15.16 -13.63 -8.25
N SER A 83 14.57 -12.75 -9.08
CA SER A 83 15.09 -12.47 -10.42
C SER A 83 16.47 -11.80 -10.40
N LEU A 84 16.73 -10.93 -9.42
CA LEU A 84 18.06 -10.34 -9.24
C LEU A 84 19.09 -11.37 -8.75
N GLU A 85 18.67 -12.36 -7.98
CA GLU A 85 19.55 -13.46 -7.55
C GLU A 85 19.94 -14.37 -8.74
N GLU A 86 19.00 -14.66 -9.65
CA GLU A 86 19.32 -15.34 -10.92
C GLU A 86 20.36 -14.54 -11.73
N LEU A 87 20.16 -13.23 -11.87
CA LEU A 87 21.10 -12.36 -12.56
C LEU A 87 22.48 -12.31 -11.88
N LEU A 88 22.52 -12.34 -10.55
CA LEU A 88 23.77 -12.39 -9.78
C LEU A 88 24.58 -13.64 -10.16
N LEU A 89 23.93 -14.79 -10.16
CA LEU A 89 24.58 -16.06 -10.55
C LEU A 89 25.10 -16.02 -11.98
N ASP A 90 24.38 -15.42 -12.93
CA ASP A 90 24.83 -15.27 -14.32
C ASP A 90 26.12 -14.44 -14.42
N TYR A 91 26.23 -13.34 -13.65
CA TYR A 91 27.46 -12.53 -13.61
C TYR A 91 28.62 -13.23 -12.92
N GLU A 92 28.36 -13.96 -11.83
CA GLU A 92 29.36 -14.79 -11.15
C GLU A 92 29.86 -15.90 -12.06
N ASP A 93 28.96 -16.54 -12.78
CA ASP A 93 29.29 -17.57 -13.77
C ASP A 93 30.11 -17.00 -14.94
N PHE A 94 29.77 -15.79 -15.42
CA PHE A 94 30.58 -15.12 -16.43
C PHE A 94 32.02 -14.93 -15.98
N LEU A 95 32.24 -14.45 -14.78
CA LEU A 95 33.60 -14.26 -14.22
C LEU A 95 34.29 -15.59 -14.01
N ARG A 96 33.66 -16.58 -13.40
CA ARG A 96 34.20 -17.88 -13.07
C ARG A 96 34.61 -18.67 -14.33
N GLN A 97 33.72 -18.71 -15.33
CA GLN A 97 33.97 -19.45 -16.57
C GLN A 97 35.14 -18.88 -17.39
N ARG A 98 35.34 -17.56 -17.28
CA ARG A 98 36.47 -16.85 -17.96
C ARG A 98 37.72 -16.71 -17.10
N ARG A 99 37.70 -17.30 -15.88
CA ARG A 99 38.80 -17.19 -14.90
C ARG A 99 39.17 -15.75 -14.57
N LEU A 100 38.16 -14.87 -14.58
CA LEU A 100 38.30 -13.46 -14.18
C LEU A 100 38.12 -13.34 -12.68
N ARG A 101 38.81 -12.36 -12.07
CA ARG A 101 38.74 -12.13 -10.64
C ARG A 101 37.35 -11.56 -10.27
N GLN A 102 36.66 -12.20 -9.35
CA GLN A 102 35.52 -11.62 -8.65
C GLN A 102 36.02 -10.80 -7.46
N TRP A 103 35.46 -9.61 -7.28
CA TRP A 103 35.78 -8.79 -6.11
C TRP A 103 35.14 -9.38 -4.86
N GLU A 104 35.93 -9.51 -3.81
CA GLU A 104 35.40 -9.89 -2.52
C GLU A 104 34.54 -8.76 -1.95
N MET A 105 33.53 -9.10 -1.14
CA MET A 105 32.65 -8.11 -0.50
C MET A 105 33.40 -7.07 0.32
N GLY A 106 34.55 -7.44 0.93
CA GLY A 106 35.42 -6.59 1.72
C GLY A 106 36.51 -5.87 0.92
N SER A 107 36.62 -6.10 -0.39
CA SER A 107 37.68 -5.48 -1.19
C SER A 107 37.49 -3.96 -1.28
N GLU A 108 38.59 -3.26 -1.56
CA GLU A 108 38.58 -1.80 -1.73
C GLU A 108 37.69 -1.42 -2.91
N GLU A 109 37.81 -2.11 -4.04
CA GLU A 109 37.04 -1.85 -5.26
C GLU A 109 35.54 -1.96 -5.01
N ALA A 110 35.08 -3.06 -4.38
CA ALA A 110 33.68 -3.27 -4.05
C ALA A 110 33.18 -2.24 -3.01
N SER A 111 34.02 -1.85 -2.08
CA SER A 111 33.70 -0.86 -1.04
C SER A 111 33.49 0.53 -1.64
N ILE A 112 34.28 0.93 -2.63
CA ILE A 112 34.15 2.21 -3.32
C ILE A 112 32.82 2.28 -4.10
N VAL A 113 32.47 1.22 -4.86
CA VAL A 113 31.19 1.15 -5.58
C VAL A 113 30.00 1.29 -4.62
N ARG A 114 30.04 0.53 -3.51
CA ARG A 114 28.96 0.56 -2.51
C ARG A 114 28.88 1.87 -1.71
N ALA A 115 29.98 2.63 -1.66
CA ALA A 115 30.02 3.92 -0.99
C ALA A 115 29.40 5.06 -1.81
N VAL A 116 29.19 4.89 -3.11
CA VAL A 116 28.64 5.94 -4.00
C VAL A 116 27.41 6.62 -3.44
N PRO A 117 26.35 5.91 -2.97
CA PRO A 117 25.16 6.60 -2.45
C PRO A 117 25.43 7.39 -1.16
N ARG A 118 26.35 6.91 -0.35
CA ARG A 118 26.71 7.56 0.92
C ARG A 118 27.55 8.82 0.67
N ASN A 119 28.50 8.73 -0.26
CA ASN A 119 29.34 9.84 -0.61
C ASN A 119 28.52 10.96 -1.28
N PHE A 120 27.59 10.59 -2.18
CA PHE A 120 26.68 11.54 -2.79
C PHE A 120 25.85 12.31 -1.74
N LYS A 121 25.32 11.63 -0.71
CA LYS A 121 24.61 12.29 0.40
C LYS A 121 25.49 13.23 1.21
N LYS A 122 26.76 12.91 1.39
CA LYS A 122 27.71 13.75 2.10
C LYS A 122 28.05 15.01 1.32
N ASP A 123 28.20 14.90 0.00
CA ASP A 123 28.47 16.02 -0.90
C ASP A 123 27.25 16.95 -1.04
N LEU A 124 26.04 16.41 -0.83
CA LEU A 124 24.79 17.19 -0.82
C LEU A 124 24.59 18.03 0.44
N SER A 125 25.23 17.68 1.57
CA SER A 125 25.14 18.50 2.78
C SER A 125 25.67 19.91 2.57
N ASP A 126 26.48 20.11 1.52
CA ASP A 126 27.03 21.38 1.11
C ASP A 126 26.25 22.07 -0.05
N ARG A 127 25.19 21.44 -0.57
CA ARG A 127 24.38 21.95 -1.69
C ARG A 127 22.89 21.96 -1.32
N THR A 128 22.27 23.13 -1.41
CA THR A 128 20.91 23.37 -0.92
C THR A 128 19.77 22.89 -1.82
N ASP A 129 20.01 22.36 -3.04
CA ASP A 129 18.96 22.18 -4.06
C ASP A 129 18.66 20.76 -4.51
N LEU A 130 19.37 19.73 -4.05
CA LEU A 130 19.09 18.32 -4.41
C LEU A 130 18.86 17.48 -3.15
N SER A 131 17.62 17.20 -2.85
CA SER A 131 17.22 16.60 -1.57
C SER A 131 17.50 15.11 -1.43
N ASP A 132 17.64 14.33 -2.53
CA ASP A 132 17.90 12.88 -2.46
C ASP A 132 18.42 12.31 -3.80
N LEU A 133 19.16 11.19 -3.73
CA LEU A 133 19.52 10.34 -4.89
C LEU A 133 18.30 9.95 -5.76
N THR A 134 17.12 9.92 -5.16
CA THR A 134 15.88 9.57 -5.83
C THR A 134 15.34 10.66 -6.76
N ASP A 135 15.89 11.88 -6.67
CA ASP A 135 15.52 12.99 -7.56
C ASP A 135 16.41 13.09 -8.80
N LEU A 136 17.52 12.32 -8.86
CA LEU A 136 18.37 12.25 -10.04
C LEU A 136 17.65 11.62 -11.22
N THR A 137 17.93 12.13 -12.41
CA THR A 137 17.59 11.48 -13.69
C THR A 137 18.38 10.18 -13.85
N ASP A 138 17.93 9.29 -14.74
CA ASP A 138 18.65 8.04 -15.01
C ASP A 138 20.07 8.32 -15.57
N ALA A 139 20.24 9.36 -16.38
CA ALA A 139 21.54 9.78 -16.92
C ALA A 139 22.49 10.28 -15.81
N GLU A 140 22.00 11.10 -14.88
CA GLU A 140 22.80 11.58 -13.75
C GLU A 140 23.19 10.44 -12.80
N ARG A 141 22.26 9.50 -12.60
CA ARG A 141 22.54 8.30 -11.80
C ARG A 141 23.57 7.41 -12.47
N TRP A 142 23.49 7.22 -13.79
CA TRP A 142 24.51 6.52 -14.56
C TRP A 142 25.88 7.16 -14.39
N ALA A 143 25.96 8.49 -14.50
CA ALA A 143 27.20 9.23 -14.38
C ALA A 143 27.95 8.98 -13.05
N LEU A 144 27.23 8.73 -11.95
CA LEU A 144 27.84 8.38 -10.66
C LEU A 144 28.61 7.04 -10.71
N TYR A 145 28.24 6.13 -11.61
CA TYR A 145 28.83 4.80 -11.73
C TYR A 145 29.60 4.59 -13.05
N SER A 146 29.64 5.60 -13.93
CA SER A 146 30.20 5.52 -15.27
C SER A 146 31.65 5.01 -15.30
N ARG A 147 32.47 5.41 -14.32
CA ARG A 147 33.88 4.94 -14.22
C ARG A 147 34.02 3.40 -14.17
N TRP A 148 32.99 2.67 -13.76
CA TRP A 148 32.98 1.20 -13.75
C TRP A 148 32.07 0.63 -14.83
N LEU A 149 30.90 1.24 -15.04
CA LEU A 149 29.91 0.73 -16.01
C LEU A 149 30.29 1.01 -17.46
N ASP A 150 31.14 2.02 -17.72
CA ASP A 150 31.70 2.33 -19.05
C ASP A 150 33.12 1.78 -19.24
N ASP A 151 33.69 1.11 -18.22
CA ASP A 151 35.04 0.54 -18.29
C ASP A 151 35.17 -0.44 -19.48
N PRO A 152 36.29 -0.42 -20.23
CA PRO A 152 36.53 -1.37 -21.32
C PRO A 152 36.68 -2.82 -20.83
N ASP A 153 37.07 -3.05 -19.59
CA ASP A 153 37.26 -4.37 -19.01
C ASP A 153 35.92 -4.99 -18.55
N ALA A 154 35.59 -6.13 -19.12
CA ALA A 154 34.40 -6.91 -18.77
C ALA A 154 34.38 -7.33 -17.30
N ALA A 155 35.53 -7.61 -16.68
CA ALA A 155 35.60 -8.00 -15.28
C ALA A 155 35.22 -6.83 -14.36
N VAL A 156 35.68 -5.62 -14.67
CA VAL A 156 35.31 -4.40 -13.90
C VAL A 156 33.79 -4.16 -13.97
N ARG A 157 33.21 -4.21 -15.17
CA ARG A 157 31.77 -4.03 -15.32
C ARG A 157 30.95 -5.10 -14.61
N ALA A 158 31.31 -6.38 -14.78
CA ALA A 158 30.61 -7.47 -14.13
C ALA A 158 30.63 -7.33 -12.61
N ASN A 159 31.78 -7.04 -12.03
CA ASN A 159 31.93 -6.83 -10.60
C ASN A 159 31.16 -5.61 -10.09
N ALA A 160 31.12 -4.53 -10.85
CA ALA A 160 30.33 -3.34 -10.49
C ALA A 160 28.83 -3.67 -10.48
N VAL A 161 28.33 -4.41 -11.48
CA VAL A 161 26.92 -4.83 -11.49
C VAL A 161 26.62 -5.80 -10.35
N ILE A 162 27.50 -6.71 -10.01
CA ILE A 162 27.38 -7.59 -8.81
C ILE A 162 27.22 -6.73 -7.54
N CYS A 163 28.03 -5.68 -7.37
CA CYS A 163 27.88 -4.76 -6.23
C CYS A 163 26.52 -4.05 -6.23
N LEU A 164 26.01 -3.64 -7.39
CA LEU A 164 24.69 -3.01 -7.51
C LEU A 164 23.55 -3.98 -7.21
N ILE A 165 23.68 -5.26 -7.64
CA ILE A 165 22.69 -6.30 -7.33
C ILE A 165 22.61 -6.54 -5.82
N HIS A 166 23.74 -6.67 -5.14
CA HIS A 166 23.76 -6.79 -3.68
C HIS A 166 23.13 -5.59 -2.99
N GLN A 167 23.37 -4.39 -3.50
CA GLN A 167 22.73 -3.17 -2.99
C GLN A 167 21.21 -3.18 -3.21
N ALA A 168 20.75 -3.59 -4.40
CA ALA A 168 19.33 -3.72 -4.71
C ALA A 168 18.65 -4.76 -3.80
N ASN A 169 19.25 -5.93 -3.62
CA ASN A 169 18.74 -6.98 -2.74
C ASN A 169 18.63 -6.49 -1.29
N PHE A 170 19.63 -5.78 -0.78
CA PHE A 170 19.54 -5.16 0.55
C PHE A 170 18.37 -4.18 0.68
N LEU A 171 18.12 -3.36 -0.35
CA LEU A 171 16.98 -2.44 -0.36
C LEU A 171 15.64 -3.18 -0.42
N LEU A 172 15.57 -4.27 -1.20
CA LEU A 172 14.37 -5.11 -1.31
C LEU A 172 14.09 -5.86 0.00
N ASP A 173 15.11 -6.40 0.65
CA ASP A 173 14.95 -7.07 1.95
C ASP A 173 14.37 -6.12 3.01
N ARG A 174 14.84 -4.87 3.04
CA ARG A 174 14.27 -3.84 3.91
C ARG A 174 12.83 -3.49 3.54
N GLN A 175 12.53 -3.44 2.26
CA GLN A 175 11.17 -3.18 1.76
C GLN A 175 10.23 -4.34 2.12
N ILE A 176 10.67 -5.59 1.95
CA ILE A 176 9.93 -6.79 2.33
C ILE A 176 9.62 -6.78 3.83
N ALA A 177 10.64 -6.57 4.67
CA ALA A 177 10.45 -6.52 6.13
C ALA A 177 9.46 -5.42 6.56
N ALA A 178 9.50 -4.25 5.91
CA ALA A 178 8.56 -3.17 6.17
C ALA A 178 7.12 -3.52 5.72
N LEU A 179 6.97 -4.21 4.59
CA LEU A 179 5.66 -4.66 4.08
C LEU A 179 5.07 -5.76 4.97
N GLU A 180 5.90 -6.70 5.44
CA GLU A 180 5.49 -7.75 6.39
C GLU A 180 5.01 -7.14 7.70
N ALA A 181 5.79 -6.23 8.29
CA ALA A 181 5.40 -5.55 9.51
C ALA A 181 4.07 -4.79 9.34
N ALA A 182 3.93 -4.04 8.24
CA ALA A 182 2.70 -3.30 7.94
C ALA A 182 1.49 -4.23 7.71
N PHE A 183 1.72 -5.42 7.12
CA PHE A 183 0.66 -6.42 6.93
C PHE A 183 0.21 -7.04 8.26
N VAL A 184 1.14 -7.36 9.15
CA VAL A 184 0.84 -7.91 10.48
C VAL A 184 0.12 -6.89 11.35
N GLU A 185 0.56 -5.62 11.35
CA GLU A 185 -0.02 -4.56 12.17
C GLU A 185 -1.39 -4.10 11.64
N GLY A 186 -1.50 -3.88 10.33
CA GLY A 186 -2.67 -3.27 9.70
C GLY A 186 -3.67 -4.28 9.11
N GLY A 187 -3.36 -5.58 9.08
CA GLY A 187 -4.14 -6.61 8.39
C GLY A 187 -4.10 -6.48 6.86
N GLY A 188 -4.67 -7.46 6.19
CA GLY A 188 -4.82 -7.45 4.73
C GLY A 188 -5.92 -6.48 4.26
N TYR A 189 -5.84 -6.09 2.98
CA TYR A 189 -6.85 -5.21 2.36
C TYR A 189 -8.29 -5.71 2.54
N SER A 190 -8.52 -7.02 2.39
CA SER A 190 -9.83 -7.66 2.60
C SER A 190 -10.35 -7.50 4.03
N GLU A 191 -9.48 -7.60 5.03
CA GLU A 191 -9.81 -7.43 6.45
C GLU A 191 -10.11 -5.97 6.77
N GLN A 192 -9.29 -5.05 6.25
CA GLN A 192 -9.51 -3.61 6.39
C GLN A 192 -10.83 -3.20 5.74
N LEU A 193 -11.16 -3.73 4.55
CA LEU A 193 -12.41 -3.47 3.86
C LEU A 193 -13.61 -4.04 4.62
N ALA A 194 -13.49 -5.27 5.15
CA ALA A 194 -14.55 -5.88 5.98
C ALA A 194 -14.81 -5.07 7.25
N THR A 195 -13.75 -4.65 7.94
CA THR A 195 -13.85 -3.80 9.13
C THR A 195 -14.49 -2.44 8.80
N ALA A 196 -14.08 -1.81 7.71
CA ALA A 196 -14.68 -0.55 7.25
C ALA A 196 -16.18 -0.70 6.91
N ARG A 197 -16.58 -1.81 6.25
CA ARG A 197 -17.98 -2.10 5.95
C ARG A 197 -18.81 -2.33 7.22
N MET A 198 -18.26 -3.03 8.21
CA MET A 198 -18.94 -3.22 9.50
C MET A 198 -19.10 -1.90 10.27
N ALA A 199 -18.08 -1.04 10.25
CA ALA A 199 -18.16 0.27 10.88
C ALA A 199 -19.24 1.16 10.21
N GLU A 200 -19.33 1.12 8.87
CA GLU A 200 -20.34 1.87 8.14
C GLU A 200 -21.78 1.36 8.39
N ARG A 201 -21.95 0.03 8.45
CA ARG A 201 -23.24 -0.57 8.84
C ARG A 201 -23.66 -0.13 10.24
N ARG A 202 -22.76 -0.17 11.23
CA ARG A 202 -23.04 0.28 12.60
C ARG A 202 -23.49 1.75 12.65
N LYS A 203 -22.84 2.63 11.86
CA LYS A 203 -23.24 4.04 11.78
C LYS A 203 -24.64 4.18 11.20
N LYS A 204 -24.94 3.44 10.13
CA LYS A 204 -26.28 3.46 9.51
C LYS A 204 -27.35 2.95 10.48
N ASP A 205 -27.10 1.83 11.17
CA ASP A 205 -28.01 1.28 12.17
C ASP A 205 -28.26 2.25 13.35
N GLN A 206 -27.25 3.02 13.75
CA GLN A 206 -27.38 4.08 14.76
C GLN A 206 -28.22 5.25 14.25
N SER A 207 -28.00 5.70 13.00
CA SER A 207 -28.79 6.75 12.37
C SER A 207 -30.24 6.34 12.25
N ASP A 208 -30.52 5.13 11.75
CA ASP A 208 -31.88 4.60 11.60
C ASP A 208 -32.61 4.45 12.95
N ARG A 209 -31.87 4.16 14.04
CA ARG A 209 -32.42 4.13 15.40
C ARG A 209 -32.71 5.52 15.96
N MET A 210 -31.87 6.51 15.66
CA MET A 210 -32.14 7.91 16.04
C MET A 210 -33.37 8.46 15.31
N ASP A 211 -33.49 8.19 14.01
CA ASP A 211 -34.69 8.62 13.23
C ASP A 211 -35.97 7.92 13.71
N GLN A 212 -35.88 6.67 14.19
CA GLN A 212 -37.04 5.98 14.82
C GLN A 212 -37.36 6.49 16.22
N SER A 213 -36.37 6.99 16.98
CA SER A 213 -36.65 7.58 18.31
C SER A 213 -37.32 8.93 18.24
N ASP A 214 -37.08 9.71 17.17
CA ASP A 214 -37.77 11.00 16.95
C ASP A 214 -39.22 10.84 16.42
N GLN A 215 -39.59 9.69 15.88
CA GLN A 215 -40.94 9.37 15.41
C GLN A 215 -41.85 8.79 16.51
N THR A 216 -41.33 8.43 17.67
CA THR A 216 -42.19 8.26 18.84
C THR A 216 -42.51 9.60 19.42
N ASP A 217 -43.34 10.41 18.70
CA ASP A 217 -44.26 11.32 19.32
C ASP A 217 -45.07 10.49 20.32
N LEU A 218 -44.61 10.43 21.55
CA LEU A 218 -45.47 10.13 22.69
C LEU A 218 -46.54 11.23 22.65
N LYS A 219 -47.63 10.98 21.88
CA LYS A 219 -48.85 11.71 22.03
C LYS A 219 -49.10 11.81 23.53
N LYS A 220 -48.89 12.98 24.12
CA LYS A 220 -49.04 13.19 25.56
C LYS A 220 -50.42 12.66 25.91
N ILE A 221 -50.48 11.49 26.56
CA ILE A 221 -51.72 10.90 27.05
C ILE A 221 -52.34 11.93 27.98
N PRO A 222 -53.53 12.51 27.64
CA PRO A 222 -54.10 13.52 28.47
C PRO A 222 -54.54 12.97 29.83
N MET A 223 -54.53 13.83 30.84
CA MET A 223 -55.06 13.46 32.15
C MET A 223 -56.54 13.79 32.22
N CYS A 224 -57.27 12.92 32.88
CA CYS A 224 -58.71 13.07 33.08
C CYS A 224 -59.02 14.30 33.93
N ARG A 225 -59.84 15.22 33.42
CA ARG A 225 -60.22 16.43 34.13
C ARG A 225 -61.08 16.24 35.37
N LEU A 226 -61.71 15.03 35.50
CA LEU A 226 -62.56 14.70 36.63
C LEU A 226 -61.82 14.06 37.80
N CYS A 227 -60.82 13.21 37.55
CA CYS A 227 -60.14 12.47 38.62
C CYS A 227 -58.62 12.59 38.58
N GLY A 228 -58.05 13.29 37.61
CA GLY A 228 -56.60 13.40 37.44
C GLY A 228 -55.87 12.15 36.96
N GLY A 229 -56.55 11.03 36.69
CA GLY A 229 -55.96 9.79 36.21
C GLY A 229 -55.62 9.80 34.72
N LEU A 230 -54.78 8.88 34.28
CA LEU A 230 -54.42 8.75 32.87
C LEU A 230 -55.64 8.39 32.01
N MET A 231 -55.70 8.90 30.80
CA MET A 231 -56.75 8.58 29.84
C MET A 231 -56.23 7.52 28.83
N SER A 232 -57.12 6.70 28.32
CA SER A 232 -56.86 5.69 27.27
C SER A 232 -57.69 5.99 26.03
N LEU A 233 -57.14 5.78 24.88
CA LEU A 233 -57.85 5.93 23.60
C LEU A 233 -58.91 4.86 23.47
N ARG A 234 -60.17 5.26 23.23
CA ARG A 234 -61.30 4.39 23.10
C ARG A 234 -62.09 4.70 21.83
N THR A 235 -62.75 3.69 21.27
CA THR A 235 -63.63 3.84 20.10
C THR A 235 -65.08 3.76 20.53
N ALA A 236 -65.87 4.72 20.12
CA ALA A 236 -67.30 4.76 20.43
C ALA A 236 -68.05 3.59 19.73
N LYS A 237 -68.65 2.74 20.52
CA LYS A 237 -69.46 1.59 20.00
C LYS A 237 -70.91 1.96 19.66
N GLY A 238 -71.37 3.13 20.05
CA GLY A 238 -72.73 3.62 19.81
C GLY A 238 -72.83 5.12 20.08
N GLY A 239 -74.00 5.76 19.89
CA GLY A 239 -74.24 7.19 20.05
C GLY A 239 -74.26 7.97 18.75
N LYS A 240 -74.09 9.29 18.78
CA LYS A 240 -74.22 10.19 17.60
C LYS A 240 -73.16 9.93 16.51
N ASN A 241 -71.97 9.42 16.88
CA ASN A 241 -70.86 9.14 15.95
C ASN A 241 -70.19 7.79 16.28
N PRO A 242 -70.77 6.63 15.89
CA PRO A 242 -70.18 5.33 16.08
C PRO A 242 -68.87 5.23 15.27
N GLY A 243 -67.79 4.64 15.87
CA GLY A 243 -66.48 4.49 15.22
C GLY A 243 -65.52 5.66 15.49
N SER A 244 -65.96 6.79 16.07
CA SER A 244 -65.09 7.88 16.44
C SER A 244 -64.16 7.51 17.63
N GLN A 245 -62.91 7.99 17.60
CA GLN A 245 -62.00 7.82 18.69
C GLN A 245 -62.05 9.01 19.66
N PHE A 246 -61.94 8.68 20.94
CA PHE A 246 -61.90 9.67 22.01
C PHE A 246 -61.06 9.17 23.17
N TRP A 247 -60.58 10.10 24.01
CA TRP A 247 -59.90 9.78 25.24
C TRP A 247 -60.93 9.48 26.35
N GLY A 248 -60.91 8.25 26.90
CA GLY A 248 -61.71 7.84 28.05
C GLY A 248 -60.86 7.61 29.29
N CYS A 249 -61.32 7.98 30.46
CA CYS A 249 -60.63 7.73 31.71
C CYS A 249 -60.30 6.25 31.93
N ALA A 250 -59.05 5.92 32.29
CA ALA A 250 -58.67 4.53 32.63
C ALA A 250 -59.41 3.98 33.85
N GLY A 251 -59.92 4.86 34.72
CA GLY A 251 -60.69 4.50 35.91
C GLY A 251 -62.15 4.19 35.67
N TYR A 252 -62.60 4.10 34.42
CA TYR A 252 -63.98 3.71 34.11
C TYR A 252 -64.28 2.27 34.62
N PRO A 253 -65.44 1.98 35.23
CA PRO A 253 -66.67 2.81 35.34
C PRO A 253 -66.72 3.77 36.52
N ALA A 254 -65.70 3.74 37.43
CA ALA A 254 -65.70 4.62 38.62
C ALA A 254 -65.56 6.12 38.27
N CYS A 255 -64.94 6.42 37.15
CA CYS A 255 -64.83 7.75 36.57
C CYS A 255 -65.22 7.77 35.11
N MET A 256 -66.21 8.60 34.75
CA MET A 256 -66.75 8.72 33.39
C MET A 256 -66.11 9.86 32.58
N GLY A 257 -64.91 10.33 32.93
CA GLY A 257 -64.27 11.44 32.22
C GLY A 257 -63.91 11.08 30.78
N THR A 258 -64.28 11.96 29.84
CA THR A 258 -63.97 11.83 28.41
C THR A 258 -63.37 13.15 27.89
N SER A 259 -62.54 13.08 26.89
CA SER A 259 -61.99 14.20 26.16
C SER A 259 -61.96 13.91 24.66
N PRO A 260 -62.24 14.88 23.79
CA PRO A 260 -62.08 14.68 22.36
C PRO A 260 -60.58 14.45 22.03
N LEU A 261 -60.32 13.91 20.88
CA LEU A 261 -58.94 13.71 20.38
C LEU A 261 -58.24 15.02 20.10
#